data_ebca1b468bcf9d47e1ded8b645993c84
#
_entry.id   ebca1b468bcf9d47e1ded8b645993c84
#
_cell.length_a   1.000
_cell.length_b   1.000
_cell.length_c   1.000
_cell.angle_alpha   90.00
_cell.angle_beta   90.00
_cell.angle_gamma   90.00
#
_symmetry.space_group_name_H-M   'P 1'
#
loop_
_entity.id
_entity.type
_entity.pdbx_description
1 polymer ?
#
loop_
_entity_poly.entity_id
_entity_poly.type
_entity_poly.pdbx_seq_one_letter_code
_entity_poly.pdbx_strand_id
1 'polypeptide(L)'
;SATVTVTVTPKGEFASYATNNTPNGTFIDGAVTFASTDGQPNLTVPYLGFYGSWGAASVFDQQSPNNHKVGFGTTLMSSTLPFGQFNPFEIEDERALHDFNPEGFVITRSTKAGARTRAATGTILLRAVPSLTYTVTNEAGATVSTYTCDRADKAFYDDHWRGMHNVEFMSPGCAPGFDGYDADGNELPDGRYTVTIEAATYGPSSMTQQTSYSFAVDTASPVISNVAITGEGDAATLSFDVTDASPIAGFGFKATPDGALTLWKEEEYLGQRADDGLFHEHYHVKIVDVRSQLGVDPATIYLYAWDWAKNEGTTTAAIKPVAMTSLSVSPASASLVVGESVTLSASHEPADATVTSVVWSSSDEAVATVSADGVVSAVGAGDATITVADPTQPSVMA
;
A
#
# COMPACT_ATOMS: atom_id res chain seq x y z
N SER A 1 63.26 -28.13 13.28
CA SER A 1 61.82 -27.87 13.46
C SER A 1 61.04 -29.15 13.22
N ALA A 2 60.14 -29.48 14.13
CA ALA A 2 59.24 -30.61 13.99
C ALA A 2 57.78 -30.04 13.95
N THR A 3 56.96 -30.62 13.07
CA THR A 3 55.54 -30.30 13.03
C THR A 3 54.79 -31.40 13.77
N VAL A 4 53.96 -31.01 14.72
CA VAL A 4 53.12 -31.93 15.48
C VAL A 4 51.67 -31.59 15.16
N THR A 5 50.90 -32.59 14.67
CA THR A 5 49.46 -32.45 14.47
C THR A 5 48.73 -33.03 15.68
N VAL A 6 47.88 -32.23 16.29
CA VAL A 6 47.03 -32.64 17.40
C VAL A 6 45.58 -32.65 16.94
N THR A 7 44.91 -33.79 17.09
CA THR A 7 43.48 -33.94 16.78
C THR A 7 42.73 -33.98 18.10
N VAL A 8 41.79 -33.06 18.28
CA VAL A 8 40.89 -33.02 19.47
C VAL A 8 39.56 -33.66 19.04
N THR A 9 39.19 -34.77 19.68
CA THR A 9 37.95 -35.47 19.40
C THR A 9 37.04 -35.38 20.65
N PRO A 10 35.89 -34.69 20.57
CA PRO A 10 34.96 -34.66 21.67
C PRO A 10 34.41 -36.05 22.01
N LYS A 11 34.28 -36.34 23.31
CA LYS A 11 33.62 -37.57 23.78
C LYS A 11 32.11 -37.51 23.51
N GLY A 12 31.48 -38.71 23.42
CA GLY A 12 30.05 -38.84 23.15
C GLY A 12 29.14 -38.07 24.09
N GLU A 13 29.48 -37.98 25.37
CA GLU A 13 28.75 -37.19 26.39
C GLU A 13 28.77 -35.68 26.04
N PHE A 14 29.93 -35.16 25.63
CA PHE A 14 30.03 -33.76 25.22
C PHE A 14 29.25 -33.50 23.92
N ALA A 15 29.30 -34.41 22.96
CA ALA A 15 28.53 -34.28 21.71
C ALA A 15 27.02 -34.22 22.01
N SER A 16 26.53 -35.11 22.89
CA SER A 16 25.13 -35.10 23.32
C SER A 16 24.76 -33.81 24.06
N TYR A 17 25.62 -33.35 24.96
CA TYR A 17 25.44 -32.08 25.67
C TYR A 17 25.36 -30.91 24.70
N ALA A 18 26.31 -30.82 23.77
CA ALA A 18 26.36 -29.74 22.80
C ALA A 18 25.10 -29.71 21.90
N THR A 19 24.66 -30.87 21.41
CA THR A 19 23.43 -30.97 20.59
C THR A 19 22.20 -30.47 21.35
N ASN A 20 22.08 -30.77 22.63
CA ASN A 20 20.90 -30.45 23.42
C ASN A 20 20.90 -29.02 23.99
N ASN A 21 22.08 -28.46 24.26
CA ASN A 21 22.19 -27.19 24.98
C ASN A 21 22.78 -26.05 24.13
N THR A 22 23.49 -26.39 23.05
CA THR A 22 24.12 -25.42 22.12
C THR A 22 23.89 -25.82 20.68
N PRO A 23 22.64 -25.83 20.18
CA PRO A 23 22.33 -26.35 18.85
C PRO A 23 23.04 -25.61 17.70
N ASN A 24 23.44 -24.36 17.94
CA ASN A 24 24.20 -23.55 16.99
C ASN A 24 25.72 -23.75 17.10
N GLY A 25 26.17 -24.73 17.93
CA GLY A 25 27.56 -24.98 18.20
C GLY A 25 28.09 -24.25 19.43
N THR A 26 29.29 -24.63 19.87
CA THR A 26 29.97 -24.04 21.05
C THR A 26 31.46 -24.00 20.85
N PHE A 27 32.12 -23.07 21.53
CA PHE A 27 33.57 -23.04 21.58
C PHE A 27 34.10 -24.11 22.55
N ILE A 28 35.17 -24.72 22.13
CA ILE A 28 35.98 -25.63 22.97
C ILE A 28 37.38 -25.07 23.06
N ASP A 29 37.89 -24.97 24.28
CA ASP A 29 39.23 -24.52 24.56
C ASP A 29 39.99 -25.52 25.43
N GLY A 30 41.29 -25.38 25.45
CA GLY A 30 42.15 -26.24 26.22
C GLY A 30 43.62 -25.95 25.99
N ALA A 31 44.47 -26.84 26.45
CA ALA A 31 45.89 -26.72 26.25
C ALA A 31 46.52 -28.08 25.98
N VAL A 32 47.49 -28.11 25.05
CA VAL A 32 48.35 -29.24 24.81
C VAL A 32 49.69 -28.98 25.50
N THR A 33 50.08 -29.87 26.39
CA THR A 33 51.34 -29.75 27.09
C THR A 33 52.35 -30.78 26.55
N PHE A 34 53.46 -30.30 26.09
CA PHE A 34 54.60 -31.11 25.71
C PHE A 34 55.53 -31.22 26.91
N ALA A 35 55.59 -32.40 27.48
CA ALA A 35 56.47 -32.64 28.64
C ALA A 35 57.91 -32.80 28.16
N SER A 36 58.83 -32.09 28.78
CA SER A 36 60.26 -32.25 28.52
C SER A 36 60.78 -33.56 29.15
N THR A 37 61.66 -34.24 28.41
CA THR A 37 62.34 -35.46 28.90
C THR A 37 63.77 -35.20 29.28
N ASP A 38 64.25 -33.96 29.12
CA ASP A 38 65.64 -33.54 29.37
C ASP A 38 65.79 -32.49 30.47
N GLY A 39 64.76 -32.32 31.29
CA GLY A 39 64.76 -31.36 32.41
C GLY A 39 64.45 -29.90 32.01
N GLN A 40 64.14 -29.64 30.73
CA GLN A 40 63.68 -28.31 30.33
C GLN A 40 62.23 -28.07 30.76
N PRO A 41 61.75 -26.82 30.85
CA PRO A 41 60.37 -26.51 31.14
C PRO A 41 59.42 -27.14 30.09
N ASN A 42 58.27 -27.62 30.54
CA ASN A 42 57.23 -28.08 29.65
C ASN A 42 56.72 -26.92 28.77
N LEU A 43 56.42 -27.20 27.55
CA LEU A 43 55.77 -26.25 26.61
C LEU A 43 54.28 -26.51 26.60
N THR A 44 53.51 -25.48 26.93
CA THR A 44 52.05 -25.54 26.85
C THR A 44 51.53 -24.62 25.74
N VAL A 45 50.76 -25.17 24.83
CA VAL A 45 50.15 -24.45 23.70
C VAL A 45 48.66 -24.48 23.90
N PRO A 46 48.00 -23.32 24.08
CA PRO A 46 46.56 -23.25 24.17
C PRO A 46 45.96 -23.49 22.80
N TYR A 47 44.77 -24.06 22.76
CA TYR A 47 43.95 -24.14 21.54
C TYR A 47 42.53 -23.63 21.80
N LEU A 48 41.93 -23.08 20.76
CA LEU A 48 40.53 -22.69 20.74
C LEU A 48 39.93 -23.30 19.44
N GLY A 49 38.85 -24.05 19.56
CA GLY A 49 38.12 -24.65 18.47
C GLY A 49 36.64 -24.36 18.56
N PHE A 50 35.92 -24.67 17.51
CA PHE A 50 34.47 -24.59 17.49
C PHE A 50 33.88 -25.95 17.17
N TYR A 51 33.00 -26.44 18.02
CA TYR A 51 32.27 -27.68 17.81
C TYR A 51 30.87 -27.36 17.27
N GLY A 52 30.60 -27.76 16.01
CA GLY A 52 29.36 -27.47 15.29
C GLY A 52 29.64 -26.89 13.91
N SER A 53 28.60 -26.50 13.21
CA SER A 53 28.72 -25.78 11.95
C SER A 53 28.74 -24.28 12.18
N TRP A 54 29.92 -23.65 11.98
CA TRP A 54 30.08 -22.20 12.16
C TRP A 54 29.14 -21.38 11.29
N GLY A 55 28.77 -21.88 10.09
CA GLY A 55 27.86 -21.25 9.14
C GLY A 55 26.39 -21.49 9.43
N ALA A 56 26.03 -22.42 10.33
CA ALA A 56 24.64 -22.79 10.59
C ALA A 56 23.89 -21.79 11.50
N ALA A 57 24.61 -21.07 12.37
CA ALA A 57 23.99 -20.05 13.23
C ALA A 57 23.43 -18.92 12.35
N SER A 58 22.22 -18.45 12.68
CA SER A 58 21.53 -17.40 11.91
C SER A 58 22.40 -16.16 11.74
N VAL A 59 22.43 -15.65 10.54
CA VAL A 59 23.07 -14.37 10.19
C VAL A 59 22.07 -13.24 10.37
N PHE A 60 20.85 -13.45 9.88
CA PHE A 60 19.80 -12.44 9.93
C PHE A 60 19.01 -12.55 11.22
N ASP A 61 18.71 -11.41 11.85
CA ASP A 61 17.64 -11.31 12.82
C ASP A 61 16.32 -11.32 12.06
N GLN A 62 15.63 -12.44 12.10
CA GLN A 62 14.33 -12.60 11.48
C GLN A 62 13.25 -12.46 12.54
N GLN A 63 12.38 -11.49 12.37
CA GLN A 63 11.21 -11.37 13.20
C GLN A 63 10.32 -12.60 13.02
N SER A 64 10.14 -13.39 14.08
CA SER A 64 9.15 -14.45 14.06
C SER A 64 7.77 -13.81 14.20
N PRO A 65 6.82 -14.09 13.30
CA PRO A 65 5.46 -13.56 13.40
C PRO A 65 4.76 -13.92 14.73
N ASN A 66 5.28 -14.90 15.47
CA ASN A 66 4.71 -15.37 16.73
C ASN A 66 5.55 -15.00 17.96
N ASN A 67 6.64 -14.26 17.83
CA ASN A 67 7.52 -13.94 18.96
C ASN A 67 7.79 -12.43 19.04
N HIS A 68 6.81 -11.72 19.53
CA HIS A 68 6.77 -10.26 19.64
C HIS A 68 7.76 -9.64 20.64
N LYS A 69 8.59 -10.42 21.31
CA LYS A 69 9.40 -9.93 22.44
C LYS A 69 10.90 -9.89 22.22
N VAL A 70 11.40 -10.42 21.12
CA VAL A 70 12.86 -10.53 20.90
C VAL A 70 13.21 -10.30 19.46
N GLY A 71 13.84 -9.19 19.16
CA GLY A 71 14.45 -8.89 17.89
C GLY A 71 13.69 -7.87 17.04
N PHE A 72 14.45 -7.03 16.38
CA PHE A 72 13.92 -5.95 15.53
C PHE A 72 13.87 -6.34 14.05
N GLY A 73 14.11 -7.54 13.70
CA GLY A 73 14.01 -8.17 12.38
C GLY A 73 14.54 -7.38 11.19
N THR A 74 15.24 -8.05 10.30
CA THR A 74 15.56 -7.51 8.98
C THR A 74 14.24 -7.25 8.22
N THR A 75 14.05 -6.04 7.69
CA THR A 75 12.79 -5.60 7.07
C THR A 75 13.00 -4.62 5.92
N LEU A 76 11.93 -4.25 5.22
CA LEU A 76 11.89 -3.12 4.31
C LEU A 76 11.40 -1.86 5.03
N MET A 77 11.87 -0.70 4.60
CA MET A 77 11.49 0.62 5.12
C MET A 77 11.25 1.58 3.96
N SER A 78 10.34 2.54 4.13
CA SER A 78 10.17 3.63 3.17
C SER A 78 11.09 4.81 3.48
N SER A 79 11.27 5.72 2.50
CA SER A 79 12.10 6.90 2.64
C SER A 79 11.61 7.89 3.70
N THR A 80 10.35 7.82 4.08
CA THR A 80 9.72 8.81 4.96
C THR A 80 9.29 8.23 6.31
N LEU A 81 8.96 6.94 6.36
CA LEU A 81 8.61 6.24 7.60
C LEU A 81 8.80 4.74 7.38
N PRO A 82 9.06 3.96 8.46
CA PRO A 82 8.86 2.52 8.40
C PRO A 82 7.46 2.24 7.86
N PHE A 83 7.33 1.24 7.00
CA PHE A 83 6.03 0.83 6.47
C PHE A 83 5.09 0.45 7.61
N GLY A 84 3.91 1.12 7.66
CA GLY A 84 3.02 1.06 8.79
C GLY A 84 3.73 1.57 10.04
N GLN A 85 3.73 2.84 10.31
CA GLN A 85 4.22 3.51 11.52
C GLN A 85 4.93 2.60 12.54
N PHE A 86 5.79 1.73 12.05
CA PHE A 86 6.58 0.86 12.89
C PHE A 86 7.68 1.72 13.49
N ASN A 87 7.37 2.35 14.61
CA ASN A 87 8.39 2.79 15.53
C ASN A 87 8.75 1.55 16.38
N PRO A 88 9.90 0.92 16.15
CA PRO A 88 10.29 -0.26 16.94
C PRO A 88 10.42 0.06 18.43
N PHE A 89 10.31 1.33 18.80
CA PHE A 89 10.47 1.83 20.17
C PHE A 89 9.16 2.22 20.86
N GLU A 90 8.05 2.29 20.11
CA GLU A 90 6.72 2.60 20.65
C GLU A 90 5.77 1.41 20.53
N ILE A 91 6.28 0.19 20.70
CA ILE A 91 5.46 -1.02 20.69
C ILE A 91 4.72 -1.12 22.04
N GLU A 92 3.85 -0.19 22.31
CA GLU A 92 2.77 -0.38 23.28
C GLU A 92 1.50 -0.93 22.61
N ASP A 93 1.42 -0.90 21.27
CA ASP A 93 0.26 -1.40 20.52
C ASP A 93 0.62 -2.71 19.81
N GLU A 94 0.12 -3.83 20.36
CA GLU A 94 0.26 -5.16 19.76
C GLU A 94 -0.28 -5.23 18.32
N ARG A 95 -1.12 -4.28 17.90
CA ARG A 95 -1.72 -4.20 16.56
C ARG A 95 -0.69 -3.84 15.49
N ALA A 96 0.29 -3.00 15.79
CA ALA A 96 1.33 -2.61 14.83
C ALA A 96 2.25 -3.78 14.42
N LEU A 97 2.29 -4.86 15.19
CA LEU A 97 3.09 -6.06 14.93
C LEU A 97 2.34 -7.14 14.15
N HIS A 98 1.00 -7.07 14.08
CA HIS A 98 0.19 -8.08 13.42
C HIS A 98 0.12 -7.92 11.90
N ASP A 99 0.47 -6.76 11.36
CA ASP A 99 0.15 -6.40 9.99
C ASP A 99 1.38 -6.12 9.11
N PHE A 100 2.44 -6.94 9.27
CA PHE A 100 3.45 -7.04 8.24
C PHE A 100 2.83 -7.73 7.01
N ASN A 101 2.03 -6.97 6.26
CA ASN A 101 1.51 -7.42 4.99
C ASN A 101 2.41 -6.90 3.86
N PRO A 102 3.07 -7.78 3.09
CA PRO A 102 3.92 -7.38 1.97
C PRO A 102 3.15 -6.59 0.90
N GLU A 103 1.83 -6.67 0.85
CA GLU A 103 1.00 -5.85 -0.05
C GLU A 103 1.12 -4.35 0.24
N GLY A 104 1.40 -3.96 1.48
CA GLY A 104 1.58 -2.56 1.88
C GLY A 104 2.95 -1.97 1.52
N PHE A 105 3.91 -2.77 1.06
CA PHE A 105 5.20 -2.27 0.60
C PHE A 105 5.09 -1.75 -0.83
N VAL A 106 4.60 -0.53 -0.97
CA VAL A 106 4.40 0.12 -2.26
C VAL A 106 5.18 1.42 -2.30
N ILE A 107 5.87 1.67 -3.42
CA ILE A 107 6.56 2.92 -3.71
C ILE A 107 6.08 3.49 -5.03
N THR A 108 6.20 4.81 -5.18
CA THR A 108 5.93 5.53 -6.42
C THR A 108 7.15 6.35 -6.85
N ARG A 109 7.26 6.66 -8.13
CA ARG A 109 8.27 7.59 -8.67
C ARG A 109 7.84 9.07 -8.58
N SER A 110 6.72 9.34 -7.92
CA SER A 110 6.18 10.69 -7.77
C SER A 110 7.12 11.61 -7.01
N THR A 111 7.23 12.86 -7.46
CA THR A 111 7.95 13.93 -6.75
C THR A 111 7.06 14.69 -5.76
N LYS A 112 5.81 14.26 -5.58
CA LYS A 112 4.85 14.87 -4.66
C LYS A 112 5.33 14.73 -3.22
N ALA A 113 5.19 15.80 -2.43
CA ALA A 113 5.54 15.76 -1.01
C ALA A 113 4.74 14.66 -0.28
N GLY A 114 5.44 13.84 0.50
CA GLY A 114 4.86 12.72 1.23
C GLY A 114 4.73 11.41 0.44
N ALA A 115 5.04 11.41 -0.86
CA ALA A 115 5.09 10.18 -1.66
C ALA A 115 6.14 9.21 -1.10
N ARG A 116 5.83 7.92 -1.16
CA ARG A 116 6.75 6.85 -0.76
C ARG A 116 7.62 6.47 -1.96
N THR A 117 8.75 7.11 -2.10
CA THR A 117 9.59 7.02 -3.31
C THR A 117 10.72 6.02 -3.20
N ARG A 118 10.89 5.35 -2.07
CA ARG A 118 12.02 4.45 -1.86
C ARG A 118 11.68 3.31 -0.91
N ALA A 119 11.98 2.08 -1.33
CA ALA A 119 12.05 0.92 -0.46
C ALA A 119 13.50 0.72 -0.02
N ALA A 120 13.81 1.00 1.24
CA ALA A 120 15.13 0.75 1.83
C ALA A 120 15.12 -0.57 2.62
N THR A 121 16.26 -1.27 2.64
CA THR A 121 16.41 -2.46 3.47
C THR A 121 16.95 -2.07 4.85
N GLY A 122 16.22 -2.40 5.90
CA GLY A 122 16.72 -2.40 7.27
C GLY A 122 17.32 -3.75 7.60
N THR A 123 18.61 -3.98 7.28
CA THR A 123 19.26 -5.28 7.53
C THR A 123 19.85 -5.32 8.92
N ILE A 124 19.38 -6.26 9.73
CA ILE A 124 19.88 -6.50 11.08
C ILE A 124 20.61 -7.83 11.11
N LEU A 125 21.88 -7.79 11.43
CA LEU A 125 22.74 -8.95 11.46
C LEU A 125 23.06 -9.38 12.90
N LEU A 126 22.83 -10.63 13.19
CA LEU A 126 23.25 -11.29 14.43
C LEU A 126 24.74 -11.59 14.46
N ARG A 127 25.40 -11.56 13.30
CA ARG A 127 26.81 -11.86 13.09
C ARG A 127 27.37 -10.97 11.99
N ALA A 128 28.64 -10.57 12.13
CA ALA A 128 29.37 -9.94 11.04
C ALA A 128 29.55 -10.92 9.85
N VAL A 129 29.49 -10.40 8.64
CA VAL A 129 29.64 -11.15 7.39
C VAL A 129 30.65 -10.48 6.47
N PRO A 130 31.38 -11.27 5.63
CA PRO A 130 32.35 -10.71 4.67
C PRO A 130 31.69 -9.97 3.54
N SER A 131 30.42 -10.31 3.19
CA SER A 131 29.66 -9.59 2.17
C SER A 131 28.17 -9.79 2.37
N LEU A 132 27.41 -8.78 1.93
CA LEU A 132 25.97 -8.83 1.70
C LEU A 132 25.71 -8.50 0.23
N THR A 133 24.89 -9.29 -0.43
CA THR A 133 24.43 -9.03 -1.79
C THR A 133 22.91 -8.88 -1.79
N TYR A 134 22.45 -7.78 -2.35
CA TYR A 134 21.02 -7.46 -2.52
C TYR A 134 20.71 -7.60 -4.00
N THR A 135 19.82 -8.50 -4.33
CA THR A 135 19.37 -8.74 -5.71
C THR A 135 17.88 -8.43 -5.80
N VAL A 136 17.53 -7.52 -6.68
CA VAL A 136 16.11 -7.21 -6.99
C VAL A 136 15.72 -7.93 -8.26
N THR A 137 14.64 -8.68 -8.18
CA THR A 137 14.05 -9.38 -9.33
C THR A 137 12.61 -8.92 -9.55
N ASN A 138 12.17 -8.91 -10.79
CA ASN A 138 10.77 -8.73 -11.16
C ASN A 138 9.97 -10.05 -11.00
N GLU A 139 8.67 -10.02 -11.25
CA GLU A 139 7.78 -11.19 -11.14
C GLU A 139 8.19 -12.35 -12.06
N ALA A 140 8.83 -12.07 -13.20
CA ALA A 140 9.36 -13.08 -14.10
C ALA A 140 10.69 -13.70 -13.60
N GLY A 141 11.22 -13.24 -12.46
CA GLY A 141 12.49 -13.68 -11.89
C GLY A 141 13.73 -13.06 -12.55
N ALA A 142 13.55 -12.09 -13.46
CA ALA A 142 14.66 -11.38 -14.06
C ALA A 142 15.26 -10.37 -13.08
N THR A 143 16.59 -10.38 -12.94
CA THR A 143 17.33 -9.41 -12.11
C THR A 143 17.28 -8.03 -12.76
N VAL A 144 16.82 -7.04 -12.01
CA VAL A 144 16.73 -5.61 -12.43
C VAL A 144 17.75 -4.73 -11.73
N SER A 145 18.23 -5.13 -10.55
CA SER A 145 19.26 -4.41 -9.81
C SER A 145 20.05 -5.35 -8.91
N THR A 146 21.32 -5.04 -8.69
CA THR A 146 22.17 -5.73 -7.70
C THR A 146 23.07 -4.73 -7.00
N TYR A 147 23.16 -4.86 -5.69
CA TYR A 147 24.05 -4.07 -4.85
C TYR A 147 24.81 -5.00 -3.90
N THR A 148 26.13 -4.78 -3.75
CA THR A 148 26.96 -5.58 -2.85
C THR A 148 27.73 -4.70 -1.89
N CYS A 149 27.74 -5.10 -0.63
CA CYS A 149 28.58 -4.52 0.43
C CYS A 149 29.72 -5.51 0.71
N ASP A 150 30.96 -5.04 0.71
CA ASP A 150 32.15 -5.86 0.92
C ASP A 150 32.31 -6.37 2.37
N ARG A 151 31.63 -5.73 3.30
CA ARG A 151 31.60 -6.13 4.72
C ARG A 151 30.37 -5.57 5.39
N ALA A 152 29.76 -6.36 6.26
CA ALA A 152 28.73 -5.89 7.14
C ALA A 152 28.95 -6.40 8.56
N ASP A 153 28.91 -5.50 9.53
CA ASP A 153 29.13 -5.80 10.93
C ASP A 153 27.83 -6.20 11.63
N LYS A 154 27.97 -6.95 12.71
CA LYS A 154 26.86 -7.30 13.60
C LYS A 154 26.17 -6.04 14.11
N ALA A 155 24.85 -6.02 14.12
CA ALA A 155 24.08 -5.01 14.85
C ALA A 155 24.42 -5.06 16.35
N PHE A 156 24.46 -3.90 16.98
CA PHE A 156 24.66 -3.80 18.41
C PHE A 156 23.55 -2.98 19.05
N TYR A 157 23.26 -3.28 20.30
CA TYR A 157 22.31 -2.58 21.14
C TYR A 157 23.09 -1.72 22.12
N ASP A 158 22.82 -0.42 22.15
CA ASP A 158 23.36 0.50 23.15
C ASP A 158 22.23 0.89 24.12
N ASP A 159 22.31 0.40 25.35
CA ASP A 159 21.35 0.67 26.42
C ASP A 159 21.68 1.94 27.26
N HIS A 160 22.73 2.68 26.89
CA HIS A 160 23.19 3.85 27.62
C HIS A 160 22.27 5.05 27.60
N TRP A 161 21.25 5.05 26.75
CA TRP A 161 20.29 6.15 26.64
C TRP A 161 18.93 5.81 27.26
N ARG A 162 18.78 6.17 28.52
CA ARG A 162 17.49 6.16 29.21
C ARG A 162 16.57 7.20 28.54
N GLY A 163 15.65 6.74 27.66
CA GLY A 163 14.57 7.56 27.12
C GLY A 163 14.55 7.76 25.61
N MET A 164 15.63 7.48 24.90
CA MET A 164 15.63 7.32 23.44
C MET A 164 16.54 6.16 23.10
N HIS A 165 15.97 5.12 22.60
CA HIS A 165 16.70 3.96 22.11
C HIS A 165 17.26 4.29 20.73
N ASN A 166 18.40 4.96 20.66
CA ASN A 166 19.16 5.06 19.43
C ASN A 166 19.80 3.72 19.16
N VAL A 167 19.04 2.86 18.51
CA VAL A 167 19.57 1.63 18.01
C VAL A 167 20.11 1.91 16.62
N GLU A 168 21.42 1.95 16.47
CA GLU A 168 22.03 1.86 15.15
C GLU A 168 21.88 0.41 14.65
N PHE A 169 20.66 0.06 14.21
CA PHE A 169 20.32 -1.28 13.78
C PHE A 169 20.83 -1.64 12.40
N MET A 170 21.20 -0.67 11.63
CA MET A 170 21.67 -0.93 10.27
C MET A 170 23.18 -1.05 10.29
N SER A 171 23.70 -2.08 9.64
CA SER A 171 25.12 -2.17 9.35
C SER A 171 25.57 -0.89 8.67
N PRO A 172 26.46 -0.09 9.27
CA PRO A 172 26.84 1.20 8.70
C PRO A 172 27.30 1.05 7.27
N GLY A 173 26.72 1.84 6.38
CA GLY A 173 27.10 1.87 4.94
C GLY A 173 26.52 0.78 4.06
N CYS A 174 25.63 -0.06 4.56
CA CYS A 174 25.03 -1.16 3.79
C CYS A 174 23.50 -1.17 3.88
N ALA A 175 22.86 -0.15 3.33
CA ALA A 175 21.41 -0.04 3.26
C ALA A 175 20.99 0.47 1.87
N PRO A 176 21.03 -0.38 0.83
CA PRO A 176 20.56 0.03 -0.48
C PRO A 176 19.07 0.36 -0.42
N GLY A 177 18.66 1.32 -1.23
CA GLY A 177 17.27 1.66 -1.41
C GLY A 177 16.90 1.57 -2.87
N PHE A 178 15.73 1.04 -3.12
CA PHE A 178 15.15 0.87 -4.44
C PHE A 178 14.08 1.94 -4.65
N ASP A 179 14.21 2.71 -5.71
CA ASP A 179 13.43 3.92 -5.99
C ASP A 179 12.57 3.81 -7.26
N GLY A 180 12.41 2.59 -7.77
CA GLY A 180 11.64 2.32 -8.98
C GLY A 180 12.43 2.44 -10.27
N TYR A 181 13.76 2.44 -10.19
CA TYR A 181 14.66 2.43 -11.34
C TYR A 181 15.55 1.19 -11.32
N ASP A 182 15.97 0.75 -12.51
CA ASP A 182 16.95 -0.34 -12.67
C ASP A 182 18.40 0.17 -12.44
N ALA A 183 19.37 -0.73 -12.58
CA ALA A 183 20.78 -0.40 -12.40
C ALA A 183 21.32 0.58 -13.44
N ASP A 184 20.66 0.72 -14.58
CA ASP A 184 21.02 1.63 -15.68
C ASP A 184 20.28 2.97 -15.59
N GLY A 185 19.39 3.12 -14.60
CA GLY A 185 18.57 4.30 -14.37
C GLY A 185 17.32 4.39 -15.23
N ASN A 186 16.88 3.26 -15.83
CA ASN A 186 15.61 3.22 -16.53
C ASN A 186 14.45 2.97 -15.53
N GLU A 187 13.28 3.52 -15.82
CA GLU A 187 12.08 3.29 -15.03
C GLU A 187 11.67 1.82 -15.04
N LEU A 188 11.48 1.26 -13.85
CA LEU A 188 10.90 -0.07 -13.72
C LEU A 188 9.39 0.01 -13.98
N PRO A 189 8.80 -0.92 -14.74
CA PRO A 189 7.34 -1.03 -14.86
C PRO A 189 6.65 -1.10 -13.52
N ASP A 190 5.40 -0.62 -13.44
CA ASP A 190 4.55 -0.88 -12.29
C ASP A 190 4.34 -2.40 -12.15
N GLY A 191 4.38 -2.90 -10.89
CA GLY A 191 4.33 -4.32 -10.60
C GLY A 191 5.09 -4.68 -9.34
N ARG A 192 5.17 -5.98 -9.05
CA ARG A 192 5.83 -6.49 -7.86
C ARG A 192 7.29 -6.86 -8.12
N TYR A 193 8.10 -6.62 -7.12
CA TYR A 193 9.52 -6.91 -7.10
C TYR A 193 9.90 -7.63 -5.82
N THR A 194 10.92 -8.47 -5.89
CA THR A 194 11.46 -9.15 -4.71
C THR A 194 12.91 -8.74 -4.55
N VAL A 195 13.26 -8.24 -3.36
CA VAL A 195 14.65 -8.09 -2.95
C VAL A 195 15.07 -9.32 -2.16
N THR A 196 16.09 -10.00 -2.63
CA THR A 196 16.77 -11.10 -1.94
C THR A 196 18.09 -10.59 -1.38
N ILE A 197 18.27 -10.76 -0.07
CA ILE A 197 19.49 -10.39 0.67
C ILE A 197 20.25 -11.67 0.94
N GLU A 198 21.43 -11.79 0.38
CA GLU A 198 22.31 -12.94 0.55
C GLU A 198 23.54 -12.54 1.38
N ALA A 199 23.83 -13.32 2.40
CA ALA A 199 24.98 -13.13 3.29
C ALA A 199 25.87 -14.37 3.25
N ALA A 200 27.14 -14.18 2.89
CA ALA A 200 28.16 -15.20 3.12
C ALA A 200 28.61 -15.21 4.57
N THR A 201 28.97 -16.36 5.12
CA THR A 201 29.53 -16.47 6.49
C THR A 201 31.04 -16.58 6.47
N TYR A 202 31.70 -16.10 7.54
CA TYR A 202 33.12 -16.35 7.72
C TYR A 202 33.40 -17.81 8.07
N GLY A 203 34.58 -18.30 7.73
CA GLY A 203 35.13 -19.57 8.20
C GLY A 203 35.34 -20.60 7.08
N PRO A 204 35.98 -21.71 7.41
CA PRO A 204 36.39 -22.75 6.44
C PRO A 204 35.18 -23.49 5.82
N SER A 205 34.04 -23.44 6.44
CA SER A 205 32.74 -23.92 5.92
C SER A 205 31.82 -22.76 5.70
N SER A 206 32.23 -21.77 4.91
CA SER A 206 31.38 -20.64 4.55
C SER A 206 30.08 -21.16 3.93
N MET A 207 28.96 -20.71 4.49
CA MET A 207 27.63 -21.00 3.99
C MET A 207 26.99 -19.67 3.60
N THR A 208 26.13 -19.74 2.61
CA THR A 208 25.29 -18.61 2.24
C THR A 208 23.95 -18.74 2.94
N GLN A 209 23.52 -17.69 3.59
CA GLN A 209 22.17 -17.55 4.12
C GLN A 209 21.47 -16.40 3.42
N GLN A 210 20.16 -16.53 3.24
CA GLN A 210 19.38 -15.51 2.54
C GLN A 210 18.04 -15.23 3.23
N THR A 211 17.55 -14.04 3.01
CA THR A 211 16.19 -13.62 3.32
C THR A 211 15.65 -12.79 2.17
N SER A 212 14.34 -12.68 2.02
CA SER A 212 13.74 -11.92 0.93
C SER A 212 12.48 -11.22 1.35
N TYR A 213 12.20 -10.08 0.70
CA TYR A 213 11.04 -9.25 0.90
C TYR A 213 10.51 -8.81 -0.44
N SER A 214 9.19 -8.64 -0.54
CA SER A 214 8.54 -8.12 -1.74
C SER A 214 8.09 -6.67 -1.53
N PHE A 215 8.14 -5.88 -2.59
CA PHE A 215 7.58 -4.54 -2.66
C PHE A 215 6.94 -4.35 -4.04
N ALA A 216 6.09 -3.33 -4.18
CA ALA A 216 5.54 -2.95 -5.47
C ALA A 216 6.03 -1.56 -5.89
N VAL A 217 6.16 -1.35 -7.18
CA VAL A 217 6.21 -0.03 -7.82
C VAL A 217 4.82 0.24 -8.37
N ASP A 218 4.23 1.36 -7.99
CA ASP A 218 2.92 1.78 -8.46
C ASP A 218 2.90 3.30 -8.65
N THR A 219 2.67 3.73 -9.86
CA THR A 219 2.58 5.14 -10.24
C THR A 219 1.17 5.54 -10.63
N ALA A 220 0.24 4.59 -10.67
CA ALA A 220 -1.15 4.84 -10.95
C ALA A 220 -1.83 5.57 -9.79
N SER A 221 -2.87 6.31 -10.11
CA SER A 221 -3.71 6.94 -9.08
C SER A 221 -4.95 6.11 -8.86
N PRO A 222 -5.45 6.00 -7.63
CA PRO A 222 -6.73 5.35 -7.35
C PRO A 222 -7.85 5.90 -8.20
N VAL A 223 -8.71 5.02 -8.70
CA VAL A 223 -9.89 5.38 -9.51
C VAL A 223 -11.09 5.46 -8.59
N ILE A 224 -11.71 6.65 -8.54
CA ILE A 224 -12.98 6.87 -7.83
C ILE A 224 -14.11 6.76 -8.84
N SER A 225 -15.07 5.89 -8.57
CA SER A 225 -16.18 5.58 -9.48
C SER A 225 -17.50 5.41 -8.73
N ASN A 226 -18.60 5.21 -9.46
CA ASN A 226 -19.94 4.97 -8.92
C ASN A 226 -20.39 6.00 -7.87
N VAL A 227 -19.98 7.27 -8.06
CA VAL A 227 -20.32 8.36 -7.15
C VAL A 227 -21.82 8.64 -7.26
N ALA A 228 -22.54 8.42 -6.19
CA ALA A 228 -23.98 8.57 -6.12
C ALA A 228 -24.43 9.19 -4.81
N ILE A 229 -25.54 9.96 -4.85
CA ILE A 229 -26.21 10.47 -3.66
C ILE A 229 -27.59 9.84 -3.59
N THR A 230 -27.91 9.27 -2.44
CA THR A 230 -29.21 8.67 -2.14
C THR A 230 -29.82 9.33 -0.90
N GLY A 231 -31.16 9.45 -0.89
CA GLY A 231 -31.86 10.14 0.19
C GLY A 231 -31.89 11.66 0.02
N GLU A 232 -32.54 12.35 0.94
CA GLU A 232 -32.74 13.80 0.93
C GLU A 232 -32.46 14.40 2.31
N GLY A 233 -32.13 15.70 2.34
CA GLY A 233 -31.89 16.46 3.57
C GLY A 233 -30.75 15.85 4.39
N ASP A 234 -30.94 15.74 5.70
CA ASP A 234 -29.95 15.20 6.64
C ASP A 234 -29.76 13.67 6.49
N ALA A 235 -30.68 12.98 5.81
CA ALA A 235 -30.57 11.55 5.53
C ALA A 235 -29.78 11.25 4.23
N ALA A 236 -29.42 12.28 3.46
CA ALA A 236 -28.68 12.13 2.22
C ALA A 236 -27.31 11.48 2.49
N THR A 237 -27.00 10.45 1.72
CA THR A 237 -25.76 9.67 1.81
C THR A 237 -25.04 9.70 0.46
N LEU A 238 -23.77 10.10 0.49
CA LEU A 238 -22.83 9.94 -0.63
C LEU A 238 -22.26 8.54 -0.57
N SER A 239 -22.32 7.81 -1.67
CA SER A 239 -21.61 6.53 -1.86
C SER A 239 -20.67 6.62 -3.05
N PHE A 240 -19.56 5.88 -2.99
CA PHE A 240 -18.59 5.79 -4.08
C PHE A 240 -17.70 4.57 -3.89
N ASP A 241 -17.11 4.12 -4.98
CA ASP A 241 -16.12 3.05 -5.01
C ASP A 241 -14.73 3.64 -5.27
N VAL A 242 -13.71 3.02 -4.69
CA VAL A 242 -12.30 3.30 -4.97
C VAL A 242 -11.62 2.01 -5.35
N THR A 243 -10.92 2.01 -6.47
CA THR A 243 -10.18 0.83 -6.96
C THR A 243 -8.75 1.20 -7.31
N ASP A 244 -7.81 0.32 -6.99
CA ASP A 244 -6.40 0.51 -7.32
C ASP A 244 -5.64 -0.82 -7.35
N ALA A 245 -4.48 -0.86 -8.01
CA ALA A 245 -3.55 -1.99 -7.96
C ALA A 245 -2.82 -2.10 -6.60
N SER A 246 -2.74 -1.01 -5.86
CA SER A 246 -2.22 -0.92 -4.50
C SER A 246 -3.33 -0.80 -3.48
N PRO A 247 -3.10 -1.18 -2.21
CA PRO A 247 -4.09 -0.98 -1.16
C PRO A 247 -4.48 0.49 -1.03
N ILE A 248 -5.76 0.74 -0.80
CA ILE A 248 -6.28 2.08 -0.57
C ILE A 248 -5.90 2.53 0.84
N ALA A 249 -5.28 3.70 0.97
CA ALA A 249 -4.82 4.23 2.24
C ALA A 249 -5.80 5.22 2.88
N GLY A 250 -6.79 5.70 2.13
CA GLY A 250 -7.82 6.57 2.66
C GLY A 250 -8.46 7.50 1.65
N PHE A 251 -9.35 8.35 2.16
CA PHE A 251 -10.02 9.37 1.36
C PHE A 251 -10.35 10.63 2.19
N GLY A 252 -10.66 11.70 1.48
CA GLY A 252 -11.04 12.98 2.07
C GLY A 252 -11.74 13.89 1.09
N PHE A 253 -12.10 15.06 1.56
CA PHE A 253 -12.90 16.05 0.82
C PHE A 253 -12.25 17.44 0.86
N LYS A 254 -12.48 18.22 -0.20
CA LYS A 254 -12.25 19.66 -0.21
C LYS A 254 -13.52 20.38 -0.67
N ALA A 255 -13.76 21.56 -0.12
CA ALA A 255 -14.85 22.42 -0.56
C ALA A 255 -14.56 23.14 -1.89
N THR A 256 -13.27 23.34 -2.20
CA THR A 256 -12.79 23.96 -3.45
C THR A 256 -11.52 23.24 -3.90
N PRO A 257 -11.13 23.31 -5.18
CA PRO A 257 -9.91 22.63 -5.69
C PRO A 257 -8.65 22.96 -4.88
N ASP A 258 -8.50 24.24 -4.53
CA ASP A 258 -7.35 24.77 -3.79
C ASP A 258 -7.56 24.83 -2.28
N GLY A 259 -8.70 24.31 -1.80
CA GLY A 259 -9.06 24.32 -0.39
C GLY A 259 -8.25 23.32 0.44
N ALA A 260 -8.34 23.47 1.76
CA ALA A 260 -7.74 22.50 2.67
C ALA A 260 -8.42 21.13 2.51
N LEU A 261 -7.61 20.08 2.51
CA LEU A 261 -8.09 18.70 2.54
C LEU A 261 -8.62 18.39 3.94
N THR A 262 -9.88 18.01 4.04
CA THR A 262 -10.44 17.41 5.24
C THR A 262 -10.30 15.90 5.11
N LEU A 263 -9.42 15.31 5.88
CA LEU A 263 -9.27 13.87 6.02
C LEU A 263 -10.57 13.29 6.57
N TRP A 264 -11.11 12.29 5.88
CA TRP A 264 -12.30 11.59 6.37
C TRP A 264 -11.94 10.28 7.03
N LYS A 265 -11.12 9.49 6.35
CA LYS A 265 -10.70 8.17 6.80
C LYS A 265 -9.28 7.88 6.34
N GLU A 266 -8.45 7.39 7.24
CA GLU A 266 -7.25 6.65 6.93
C GLU A 266 -7.52 5.18 7.21
N GLU A 267 -7.16 4.31 6.26
CA GLU A 267 -7.28 2.88 6.45
C GLU A 267 -6.13 2.39 7.31
N GLU A 268 -6.46 1.79 8.43
CA GLU A 268 -5.49 1.16 9.33
C GLU A 268 -5.06 -0.22 8.82
N TYR A 269 -5.88 -0.84 7.99
CA TYR A 269 -5.66 -2.19 7.47
C TYR A 269 -5.61 -2.16 5.95
N LEU A 270 -4.71 -2.99 5.41
CA LEU A 270 -4.67 -3.25 3.98
C LEU A 270 -5.86 -4.15 3.62
N GLY A 271 -6.70 -3.71 2.69
CA GLY A 271 -7.74 -4.53 2.10
C GLY A 271 -7.18 -5.83 1.50
N GLN A 272 -8.04 -6.69 1.04
CA GLN A 272 -7.64 -7.88 0.30
C GLN A 272 -7.71 -7.61 -1.20
N ARG A 273 -6.67 -8.07 -1.92
CA ARG A 273 -6.66 -8.03 -3.38
C ARG A 273 -7.73 -8.99 -3.92
N ALA A 274 -8.57 -8.51 -4.81
CA ALA A 274 -9.60 -9.30 -5.47
C ALA A 274 -9.03 -10.16 -6.63
N ASP A 275 -9.88 -11.02 -7.19
CA ASP A 275 -9.49 -11.94 -8.28
C ASP A 275 -9.10 -11.22 -9.58
N ASP A 276 -9.52 -9.97 -9.76
CA ASP A 276 -9.13 -9.11 -10.89
C ASP A 276 -7.77 -8.43 -10.69
N GLY A 277 -7.12 -8.67 -9.54
CA GLY A 277 -5.82 -8.11 -9.21
C GLY A 277 -5.86 -6.71 -8.59
N LEU A 278 -7.03 -6.16 -8.29
CA LEU A 278 -7.21 -4.84 -7.71
C LEU A 278 -7.67 -4.92 -6.25
N PHE A 279 -7.48 -3.83 -5.53
CA PHE A 279 -8.14 -3.56 -4.26
C PHE A 279 -9.40 -2.76 -4.53
N HIS A 280 -10.49 -3.11 -3.86
CA HIS A 280 -11.80 -2.48 -3.99
C HIS A 280 -12.29 -2.06 -2.63
N GLU A 281 -12.58 -0.77 -2.49
CA GLU A 281 -13.22 -0.21 -1.31
C GLU A 281 -14.52 0.47 -1.70
N HIS A 282 -15.54 0.30 -0.87
CA HIS A 282 -16.84 0.90 -1.05
C HIS A 282 -17.20 1.76 0.17
N TYR A 283 -17.47 3.03 -0.05
CA TYR A 283 -17.65 4.01 1.01
C TYR A 283 -19.06 4.60 1.01
N HIS A 284 -19.55 4.84 2.23
CA HIS A 284 -20.81 5.55 2.49
C HIS A 284 -20.57 6.65 3.50
N VAL A 285 -20.96 7.88 3.18
CA VAL A 285 -20.77 9.06 4.04
C VAL A 285 -22.02 9.90 4.07
N LYS A 286 -22.48 10.30 5.24
CA LYS A 286 -23.61 11.23 5.35
C LYS A 286 -23.21 12.62 4.90
N ILE A 287 -24.00 13.23 4.05
CA ILE A 287 -23.76 14.59 3.53
C ILE A 287 -23.72 15.62 4.64
N VAL A 288 -24.56 15.47 5.68
CA VAL A 288 -24.58 16.36 6.85
C VAL A 288 -23.24 16.35 7.59
N ASP A 289 -22.59 15.18 7.69
CA ASP A 289 -21.29 15.06 8.36
C ASP A 289 -20.17 15.68 7.51
N VAL A 290 -20.22 15.50 6.17
CA VAL A 290 -19.27 16.14 5.24
C VAL A 290 -19.34 17.66 5.38
N ARG A 291 -20.53 18.25 5.36
CA ARG A 291 -20.75 19.70 5.55
C ARG A 291 -20.24 20.18 6.89
N SER A 292 -20.54 19.43 7.95
CA SER A 292 -20.09 19.75 9.31
C SER A 292 -18.58 19.81 9.41
N GLN A 293 -17.88 18.86 8.83
CA GLN A 293 -16.41 18.82 8.88
C GLN A 293 -15.76 19.85 7.97
N LEU A 294 -16.35 20.14 6.82
CA LEU A 294 -15.86 21.21 5.93
C LEU A 294 -16.10 22.61 6.53
N GLY A 295 -17.05 22.76 7.48
CA GLY A 295 -17.43 24.04 8.06
C GLY A 295 -18.13 25.01 7.08
N VAL A 296 -18.46 24.51 5.89
CA VAL A 296 -19.12 25.23 4.80
C VAL A 296 -20.13 24.30 4.13
N ASP A 297 -21.05 24.89 3.38
CA ASP A 297 -22.12 24.16 2.68
C ASP A 297 -21.98 24.35 1.15
N PRO A 298 -21.00 23.73 0.50
CA PRO A 298 -20.79 23.83 -0.95
C PRO A 298 -21.87 23.06 -1.72
N ALA A 299 -22.13 23.46 -2.95
CA ALA A 299 -22.99 22.69 -3.87
C ALA A 299 -22.26 21.45 -4.39
N THR A 300 -20.96 21.56 -4.60
CA THR A 300 -20.10 20.50 -5.09
C THR A 300 -18.92 20.35 -4.16
N ILE A 301 -18.48 19.12 -3.92
CA ILE A 301 -17.25 18.80 -3.20
C ILE A 301 -16.26 18.13 -4.14
N TYR A 302 -14.98 18.26 -3.79
CA TYR A 302 -13.88 17.55 -4.43
C TYR A 302 -13.50 16.36 -3.54
N LEU A 303 -13.67 15.18 -4.08
CA LEU A 303 -13.40 13.90 -3.43
C LEU A 303 -12.00 13.43 -3.83
N TYR A 304 -11.20 13.06 -2.86
CA TYR A 304 -9.82 12.59 -3.01
C TYR A 304 -9.69 11.22 -2.37
N ALA A 305 -9.01 10.31 -3.05
CA ALA A 305 -8.58 9.04 -2.48
C ALA A 305 -7.08 8.87 -2.74
N TRP A 306 -6.38 8.17 -1.86
CA TRP A 306 -4.96 7.86 -2.04
C TRP A 306 -4.68 6.41 -1.66
N ASP A 307 -3.68 5.87 -2.35
CA ASP A 307 -3.12 4.55 -2.08
C ASP A 307 -2.02 4.60 -1.01
N TRP A 308 -1.44 3.45 -0.72
CA TRP A 308 -0.33 3.35 0.23
C TRP A 308 1.00 3.92 -0.30
N ALA A 309 1.18 4.09 -1.60
CA ALA A 309 2.30 4.82 -2.19
C ALA A 309 2.10 6.35 -2.15
N LYS A 310 0.88 6.80 -1.77
CA LYS A 310 0.42 8.20 -1.76
C LYS A 310 0.21 8.79 -3.17
N ASN A 311 -0.05 7.93 -4.17
CA ASN A 311 -0.67 8.41 -5.40
C ASN A 311 -2.11 8.85 -5.09
N GLU A 312 -2.62 9.85 -5.80
CA GLU A 312 -3.87 10.53 -5.46
C GLU A 312 -4.80 10.57 -6.65
N GLY A 313 -5.98 9.98 -6.49
CA GLY A 313 -7.10 10.07 -7.41
C GLY A 313 -8.11 11.11 -6.94
N THR A 314 -8.76 11.79 -7.88
CA THR A 314 -9.73 12.84 -7.55
C THR A 314 -10.95 12.78 -8.45
N THR A 315 -12.10 13.19 -7.89
CA THR A 315 -13.34 13.42 -8.64
C THR A 315 -14.18 14.47 -7.93
N THR A 316 -15.35 14.79 -8.48
CA THR A 316 -16.30 15.73 -7.86
C THR A 316 -17.64 15.06 -7.59
N ALA A 317 -18.33 15.53 -6.56
CA ALA A 317 -19.69 15.14 -6.25
C ALA A 317 -20.56 16.38 -6.01
N ALA A 318 -21.68 16.49 -6.72
CA ALA A 318 -22.69 17.51 -6.43
C ALA A 318 -23.49 17.07 -5.21
N ILE A 319 -23.29 17.70 -4.07
CA ILE A 319 -23.92 17.32 -2.79
C ILE A 319 -25.15 18.15 -2.44
N LYS A 320 -25.53 19.11 -3.29
CA LYS A 320 -26.82 19.76 -3.26
C LYS A 320 -27.59 19.44 -4.53
N PRO A 321 -28.91 19.24 -4.44
CA PRO A 321 -29.72 19.18 -5.63
C PRO A 321 -29.58 20.49 -6.43
N VAL A 322 -29.17 20.39 -7.66
CA VAL A 322 -29.23 21.52 -8.60
C VAL A 322 -30.52 21.36 -9.38
N ALA A 323 -31.47 22.27 -9.10
CA ALA A 323 -32.74 22.25 -9.76
C ALA A 323 -32.63 22.75 -11.22
N MET A 324 -33.48 22.23 -12.09
CA MET A 324 -33.65 22.80 -13.40
C MET A 324 -34.20 24.22 -13.31
N THR A 325 -33.69 25.13 -14.11
CA THR A 325 -34.17 26.53 -14.20
C THR A 325 -34.94 26.79 -15.48
N SER A 326 -34.76 25.98 -16.50
CA SER A 326 -35.51 26.00 -17.75
C SER A 326 -35.51 24.63 -18.42
N LEU A 327 -36.57 24.41 -19.24
CA LEU A 327 -36.70 23.25 -20.14
C LEU A 327 -36.82 23.76 -21.57
N SER A 328 -36.43 22.92 -22.52
CA SER A 328 -36.68 23.12 -23.95
C SER A 328 -37.00 21.79 -24.64
N VAL A 329 -37.78 21.85 -25.67
CA VAL A 329 -38.28 20.68 -26.45
C VAL A 329 -37.79 20.74 -27.87
N SER A 330 -37.38 19.60 -28.38
CA SER A 330 -37.00 19.44 -29.79
C SER A 330 -37.62 18.17 -30.39
N PRO A 331 -38.24 18.25 -31.59
CA PRO A 331 -38.58 19.44 -32.35
C PRO A 331 -39.65 20.29 -31.65
N ALA A 332 -39.61 21.62 -31.84
CA ALA A 332 -40.57 22.56 -31.25
C ALA A 332 -41.98 22.52 -31.91
N SER A 333 -42.13 21.86 -33.02
CA SER A 333 -43.41 21.59 -33.67
C SER A 333 -43.30 20.38 -34.58
N ALA A 334 -44.41 19.70 -34.77
CA ALA A 334 -44.52 18.57 -35.71
C ALA A 334 -45.90 18.57 -36.38
N SER A 335 -45.97 18.10 -37.62
CA SER A 335 -47.24 17.82 -38.31
C SER A 335 -47.30 16.31 -38.58
N LEU A 336 -48.35 15.67 -38.10
CA LEU A 336 -48.53 14.22 -38.19
C LEU A 336 -49.86 13.88 -38.84
N VAL A 337 -49.89 12.79 -39.54
CA VAL A 337 -51.15 12.17 -40.00
C VAL A 337 -51.66 11.27 -38.89
N VAL A 338 -52.98 11.17 -38.72
CA VAL A 338 -53.60 10.29 -37.70
C VAL A 338 -53.01 8.87 -37.81
N GLY A 339 -52.50 8.37 -36.70
CA GLY A 339 -51.80 7.08 -36.58
C GLY A 339 -50.27 7.16 -36.65
N GLU A 340 -49.71 8.32 -37.00
CA GLU A 340 -48.24 8.53 -36.97
C GLU A 340 -47.80 8.99 -35.58
N SER A 341 -46.49 8.85 -35.33
CA SER A 341 -45.86 9.27 -34.05
C SER A 341 -44.54 9.99 -34.31
N VAL A 342 -44.18 10.89 -33.37
CA VAL A 342 -42.89 11.57 -33.32
C VAL A 342 -42.36 11.52 -31.90
N THR A 343 -41.05 11.36 -31.75
CA THR A 343 -40.38 11.44 -30.41
C THR A 343 -39.89 12.86 -30.18
N LEU A 344 -40.32 13.45 -29.09
CA LEU A 344 -39.79 14.72 -28.58
C LEU A 344 -38.67 14.44 -27.60
N SER A 345 -37.62 15.27 -27.64
CA SER A 345 -36.53 15.25 -26.65
C SER A 345 -36.60 16.51 -25.79
N ALA A 346 -36.53 16.36 -24.48
CA ALA A 346 -36.39 17.46 -23.57
C ALA A 346 -34.91 17.69 -23.25
N SER A 347 -34.51 18.95 -23.11
CA SER A 347 -33.23 19.38 -22.58
C SER A 347 -33.44 20.44 -21.52
N HIS A 348 -32.52 20.55 -20.58
CA HIS A 348 -32.61 21.43 -19.41
C HIS A 348 -31.39 22.30 -19.23
N GLU A 349 -31.56 23.43 -18.52
CA GLU A 349 -30.50 24.26 -17.98
C GLU A 349 -30.69 24.40 -16.46
N PRO A 350 -29.61 24.47 -15.67
CA PRO A 350 -28.21 24.32 -16.10
C PRO A 350 -27.89 22.85 -16.48
N ALA A 351 -26.83 22.65 -17.26
CA ALA A 351 -26.44 21.30 -17.74
C ALA A 351 -26.03 20.34 -16.61
N ASP A 352 -25.63 20.87 -15.45
CA ASP A 352 -25.27 20.15 -14.23
C ASP A 352 -26.45 19.93 -13.28
N ALA A 353 -27.69 20.19 -13.72
CA ALA A 353 -28.89 19.88 -12.92
C ALA A 353 -28.88 18.39 -12.52
N THR A 354 -29.11 18.13 -11.21
CA THR A 354 -29.11 16.77 -10.64
C THR A 354 -30.51 16.19 -10.47
N VAL A 355 -31.55 17.07 -10.50
CA VAL A 355 -32.96 16.69 -10.52
C VAL A 355 -33.48 16.92 -11.93
N THR A 356 -33.58 15.88 -12.71
CA THR A 356 -33.89 15.95 -14.14
C THR A 356 -35.18 15.20 -14.54
N SER A 357 -35.96 14.77 -13.54
CA SER A 357 -37.25 14.13 -13.81
C SER A 357 -38.22 15.10 -14.46
N VAL A 358 -38.87 14.67 -15.55
CA VAL A 358 -39.88 15.47 -16.23
C VAL A 358 -41.18 14.68 -16.44
N VAL A 359 -42.29 15.40 -16.55
CA VAL A 359 -43.58 14.84 -16.89
C VAL A 359 -44.12 15.49 -18.19
N TRP A 360 -44.64 14.68 -19.04
CA TRP A 360 -45.22 15.08 -20.32
C TRP A 360 -46.76 15.13 -20.22
N SER A 361 -47.35 16.07 -20.85
CA SER A 361 -48.82 16.20 -20.94
C SER A 361 -49.27 16.74 -22.30
N SER A 362 -50.47 16.40 -22.69
CA SER A 362 -51.14 16.92 -23.89
C SER A 362 -52.31 17.80 -23.49
N SER A 363 -52.50 18.93 -24.15
CA SER A 363 -53.68 19.79 -23.98
C SER A 363 -54.98 19.17 -24.48
N ASP A 364 -54.90 18.19 -25.43
CA ASP A 364 -56.05 17.46 -25.96
C ASP A 364 -55.62 16.04 -26.35
N GLU A 365 -55.91 15.08 -25.52
CA GLU A 365 -55.61 13.68 -25.79
C GLU A 365 -56.47 13.04 -26.87
N ALA A 366 -57.58 13.67 -27.27
CA ALA A 366 -58.38 13.24 -28.42
C ALA A 366 -57.71 13.58 -29.77
N VAL A 367 -56.82 14.58 -29.76
CA VAL A 367 -56.01 14.98 -30.91
C VAL A 367 -54.64 14.30 -30.88
N ALA A 368 -53.91 14.38 -29.76
CA ALA A 368 -52.59 13.76 -29.64
C ALA A 368 -52.35 13.29 -28.20
N THR A 369 -51.81 12.10 -28.02
CA THR A 369 -51.34 11.59 -26.72
C THR A 369 -49.81 11.66 -26.67
N VAL A 370 -49.24 11.69 -25.45
CA VAL A 370 -47.80 11.66 -25.20
C VAL A 370 -47.45 10.63 -24.14
N SER A 371 -46.42 9.83 -24.38
CA SER A 371 -45.90 8.86 -23.41
C SER A 371 -44.92 9.53 -22.41
N ALA A 372 -44.59 8.83 -21.35
CA ALA A 372 -43.55 9.26 -20.38
C ALA A 372 -42.19 9.46 -21.05
N ASP A 373 -41.92 8.77 -22.15
CA ASP A 373 -40.65 8.86 -22.90
C ASP A 373 -40.71 9.95 -24.01
N GLY A 374 -41.74 10.80 -24.02
CA GLY A 374 -41.86 11.88 -24.98
C GLY A 374 -42.32 11.45 -26.39
N VAL A 375 -42.88 10.24 -26.55
CA VAL A 375 -43.45 9.79 -27.83
C VAL A 375 -44.85 10.34 -27.98
N VAL A 376 -45.05 11.24 -28.92
CA VAL A 376 -46.35 11.83 -29.30
C VAL A 376 -46.97 11.01 -30.40
N SER A 377 -48.22 10.62 -30.22
CA SER A 377 -49.03 9.87 -31.23
C SER A 377 -50.27 10.66 -31.63
N ALA A 378 -50.47 10.84 -32.93
CA ALA A 378 -51.64 11.52 -33.47
C ALA A 378 -52.87 10.59 -33.42
N VAL A 379 -53.92 11.01 -32.69
CA VAL A 379 -55.12 10.22 -32.44
C VAL A 379 -56.29 10.76 -33.27
N GLY A 380 -56.40 12.07 -33.41
CA GLY A 380 -57.49 12.73 -34.15
C GLY A 380 -57.02 13.98 -34.88
N ALA A 381 -57.91 14.53 -35.73
CA ALA A 381 -57.64 15.78 -36.44
C ALA A 381 -57.81 16.99 -35.52
N GLY A 382 -56.85 17.90 -35.52
CA GLY A 382 -56.84 19.12 -34.68
C GLY A 382 -55.43 19.55 -34.33
N ASP A 383 -55.32 20.52 -33.43
CA ASP A 383 -54.09 21.01 -32.86
C ASP A 383 -54.03 20.65 -31.36
N ALA A 384 -52.92 20.15 -30.90
CA ALA A 384 -52.67 19.91 -29.48
C ALA A 384 -51.30 20.48 -29.11
N THR A 385 -51.19 21.03 -27.89
CA THR A 385 -49.95 21.46 -27.30
C THR A 385 -49.42 20.35 -26.39
N ILE A 386 -48.22 19.91 -26.66
CA ILE A 386 -47.52 18.99 -25.76
C ILE A 386 -46.60 19.80 -24.84
N THR A 387 -46.75 19.59 -23.51
CA THR A 387 -45.97 20.28 -22.48
C THR A 387 -45.11 19.28 -21.74
N VAL A 388 -43.86 19.62 -21.51
CA VAL A 388 -42.96 18.96 -20.56
C VAL A 388 -42.73 19.88 -19.36
N ALA A 389 -42.79 19.36 -18.14
CA ALA A 389 -42.63 20.15 -16.96
C ALA A 389 -41.82 19.39 -15.88
N ASP A 390 -41.13 20.15 -15.01
CA ASP A 390 -40.55 19.62 -13.77
C ASP A 390 -41.72 19.31 -12.81
N PRO A 391 -41.90 18.07 -12.35
CA PRO A 391 -42.98 17.72 -11.41
C PRO A 391 -42.89 18.43 -10.05
N THR A 392 -41.67 18.86 -9.66
CA THR A 392 -41.44 19.56 -8.37
C THR A 392 -41.51 21.07 -8.52
N GLN A 393 -41.32 21.60 -9.73
CA GLN A 393 -41.35 23.03 -10.06
C GLN A 393 -42.16 23.24 -11.35
N PRO A 394 -43.50 23.17 -11.32
CA PRO A 394 -44.34 23.23 -12.54
C PRO A 394 -44.20 24.51 -13.37
N SER A 395 -43.59 25.58 -12.80
CA SER A 395 -43.24 26.79 -13.54
C SER A 395 -42.07 26.61 -14.50
N VAL A 396 -41.25 25.57 -14.32
CA VAL A 396 -40.16 25.15 -15.23
C VAL A 396 -40.75 24.17 -16.22
N MET A 397 -41.15 24.71 -17.39
CA MET A 397 -41.81 23.95 -18.45
C MET A 397 -41.42 24.45 -19.83
N ALA A 398 -41.63 23.63 -20.83
CA ALA A 398 -41.50 23.95 -22.26
C ALA A 398 -42.65 23.32 -23.09
#